data_bd9142050e4950707dfe4d72728c3f86
#
_entry.id   bd9142050e4950707dfe4d72728c3f86
#
_cell.length_a   1.000
_cell.length_b   1.000
_cell.length_c   1.000
_cell.angle_alpha   90.00
_cell.angle_beta   90.00
_cell.angle_gamma   90.00
#
_symmetry.space_group_name_H-M   'P 1'
#
loop_
_entity.id
_entity.type
_entity.pdbx_description
1 polymer ?
#
loop_
_entity_poly.entity_id
_entity_poly.type
_entity_poly.pdbx_seq_one_letter_code
_entity_poly.pdbx_strand_id
1 'polypeptide(L)'
;LPSILSIVGAEKVDDYFKEYDLDDPFFQFIQPEFYVSQDLDKYDIENIIVIAKYDDNHVSTLRFDRKNTAAQKTEKWYIDKKLGRTYSYSYTVNFSGLHSKPYHSGKIDVIDSLVQYINMAQCGIVYAQIDSLLDAQAWETFSQVLLKAQYSDPAHGVELKSDTQVLNVSTQPKPFIYPVGMKPENPIYFTTNYYTRDGGNFTYIEPGIE
;
A
#
# COMPACT_ATOMS: atom_id res chain seq x y z
N LEU A 1 33.37 33.57 -29.02
CA LEU A 1 31.96 33.90 -29.07
C LEU A 1 31.73 35.19 -28.30
N PRO A 2 31.04 36.20 -28.87
CA PRO A 2 30.71 37.42 -28.13
C PRO A 2 29.83 37.06 -26.92
N SER A 3 30.01 37.71 -25.79
CA SER A 3 29.18 37.52 -24.62
C SER A 3 27.78 38.12 -24.90
N ILE A 4 26.75 37.59 -24.25
CA ILE A 4 25.38 38.13 -24.35
C ILE A 4 25.37 39.63 -24.03
N LEU A 5 26.14 40.05 -23.06
CA LEU A 5 26.34 41.48 -22.70
C LEU A 5 26.87 42.33 -23.84
N SER A 6 27.73 41.78 -24.70
CA SER A 6 28.28 42.51 -25.86
C SER A 6 27.29 42.59 -27.03
N ILE A 7 26.28 41.73 -27.06
CA ILE A 7 25.23 41.71 -28.10
C ILE A 7 24.08 42.66 -27.73
N VAL A 8 23.68 42.67 -26.47
CA VAL A 8 22.48 43.40 -25.99
C VAL A 8 22.80 44.80 -25.48
N GLY A 9 24.05 45.06 -25.04
CA GLY A 9 24.44 46.27 -24.33
C GLY A 9 24.07 46.21 -22.86
N ALA A 10 24.97 46.65 -21.98
CA ALA A 10 24.80 46.57 -20.52
C ALA A 10 23.54 47.30 -20.00
N GLU A 11 23.12 48.34 -20.72
CA GLU A 11 21.97 49.19 -20.34
C GLU A 11 20.59 48.50 -20.62
N LYS A 12 20.57 47.43 -21.37
CA LYS A 12 19.32 46.72 -21.76
C LYS A 12 19.23 45.29 -21.21
N VAL A 13 20.17 44.90 -20.38
CA VAL A 13 20.20 43.53 -19.82
C VAL A 13 18.93 43.25 -19.04
N ASP A 14 18.44 44.19 -18.26
CA ASP A 14 17.24 44.05 -17.43
C ASP A 14 15.95 43.87 -18.27
N ASP A 15 15.95 44.28 -19.55
CA ASP A 15 14.83 44.07 -20.47
C ASP A 15 14.70 42.60 -20.92
N TYR A 16 15.82 41.86 -20.88
CA TYR A 16 15.91 40.49 -21.37
C TYR A 16 16.05 39.43 -20.25
N PHE A 17 16.46 39.85 -19.06
CA PHE A 17 16.61 39.00 -17.90
C PHE A 17 15.62 39.42 -16.82
N LYS A 18 14.62 38.59 -16.56
CA LYS A 18 13.79 38.75 -15.37
C LYS A 18 14.45 37.99 -14.24
N GLU A 19 14.89 38.72 -13.25
CA GLU A 19 15.31 38.12 -11.99
C GLU A 19 14.04 37.67 -11.22
N TYR A 20 13.92 36.39 -10.95
CA TYR A 20 12.87 35.88 -10.09
C TYR A 20 13.48 35.62 -8.74
N ASP A 21 12.93 36.27 -7.73
CA ASP A 21 13.25 35.97 -6.34
C ASP A 21 12.60 34.59 -6.02
N LEU A 22 13.43 33.57 -5.93
CA LEU A 22 12.97 32.21 -5.58
C LEU A 22 12.52 32.14 -4.11
N ASP A 23 12.85 33.16 -3.30
CA ASP A 23 12.33 33.31 -1.93
C ASP A 23 10.97 34.00 -1.90
N ASP A 24 10.43 34.45 -3.05
CA ASP A 24 9.06 34.94 -3.13
C ASP A 24 8.10 33.85 -2.67
N PRO A 25 7.23 34.11 -1.70
CA PRO A 25 6.22 33.15 -1.23
C PRO A 25 5.40 32.50 -2.34
N PHE A 26 5.22 33.16 -3.48
CA PHE A 26 4.53 32.61 -4.65
C PHE A 26 5.20 31.35 -5.20
N PHE A 27 6.53 31.22 -5.08
CA PHE A 27 7.27 30.03 -5.53
C PHE A 27 7.47 28.99 -4.43
N GLN A 28 7.12 29.31 -3.20
CA GLN A 28 7.29 28.44 -2.06
C GLN A 28 5.96 27.75 -1.70
N PHE A 29 5.70 26.63 -2.32
CA PHE A 29 4.56 25.77 -1.96
C PHE A 29 4.96 24.30 -1.90
N ILE A 30 4.18 23.55 -1.15
CA ILE A 30 4.20 22.08 -1.20
C ILE A 30 2.87 21.60 -1.79
N GLN A 31 2.93 20.47 -2.51
CA GLN A 31 1.77 19.80 -3.07
C GLN A 31 2.02 18.29 -2.99
N PRO A 32 1.79 17.68 -1.83
CA PRO A 32 1.95 16.25 -1.67
C PRO A 32 1.11 15.44 -2.66
N GLU A 33 1.72 14.40 -3.21
CA GLU A 33 1.13 13.45 -4.13
C GLU A 33 1.08 12.06 -3.50
N PHE A 34 -0.07 11.42 -3.58
CA PHE A 34 -0.33 10.11 -2.97
C PHE A 34 -0.58 9.07 -4.03
N TYR A 35 0.00 7.90 -3.82
CA TYR A 35 -0.14 6.72 -4.64
C TYR A 35 -0.67 5.57 -3.79
N VAL A 36 -1.55 4.76 -4.38
CA VAL A 36 -2.02 3.52 -3.79
C VAL A 36 -1.75 2.37 -4.75
N SER A 37 -1.72 1.14 -4.23
CA SER A 37 -1.67 -0.04 -5.10
C SER A 37 -2.86 -0.05 -6.06
N GLN A 38 -2.65 -0.49 -7.29
CA GLN A 38 -3.68 -0.56 -8.32
C GLN A 38 -4.64 -1.74 -8.14
N ASP A 39 -4.30 -2.71 -7.31
CA ASP A 39 -5.05 -3.98 -7.17
C ASP A 39 -5.99 -3.98 -5.96
N LEU A 40 -6.78 -2.93 -5.75
CA LEU A 40 -7.68 -2.83 -4.60
C LEU A 40 -8.68 -4.00 -4.53
N ASP A 41 -9.16 -4.47 -5.69
CA ASP A 41 -10.06 -5.63 -5.77
C ASP A 41 -9.43 -6.91 -5.25
N LYS A 42 -8.16 -7.13 -5.56
CA LYS A 42 -7.41 -8.32 -5.11
C LYS A 42 -7.37 -8.43 -3.59
N TYR A 43 -7.42 -7.31 -2.90
CA TYR A 43 -7.31 -7.23 -1.44
C TYR A 43 -8.64 -6.92 -0.74
N ASP A 44 -9.77 -7.08 -1.43
CA ASP A 44 -11.10 -6.74 -0.93
C ASP A 44 -11.23 -5.32 -0.38
N ILE A 45 -10.42 -4.38 -0.88
CA ILE A 45 -10.51 -2.97 -0.53
C ILE A 45 -11.58 -2.30 -1.39
N GLU A 46 -12.53 -1.66 -0.74
CA GLU A 46 -13.54 -0.84 -1.39
C GLU A 46 -13.00 0.54 -1.74
N ASN A 47 -12.38 1.18 -0.76
CA ASN A 47 -11.74 2.48 -0.94
C ASN A 47 -10.70 2.77 0.14
N ILE A 48 -9.80 3.73 -0.18
CA ILE A 48 -8.84 4.32 0.75
C ILE A 48 -9.08 5.81 0.78
N ILE A 49 -9.31 6.36 1.96
CA ILE A 49 -9.50 7.80 2.20
C ILE A 49 -8.25 8.33 2.89
N VAL A 50 -7.57 9.27 2.25
CA VAL A 50 -6.39 9.95 2.80
C VAL A 50 -6.79 11.34 3.23
N ILE A 51 -6.42 11.72 4.45
CA ILE A 51 -6.54 13.09 4.97
C ILE A 51 -5.12 13.61 5.18
N ALA A 52 -4.72 14.55 4.35
CA ALA A 52 -3.43 15.24 4.44
C ALA A 52 -3.62 16.63 5.01
N LYS A 53 -2.75 17.04 5.93
CA LYS A 53 -2.88 18.26 6.70
C LYS A 53 -1.53 18.96 6.83
N TYR A 54 -1.47 20.20 6.36
CA TYR A 54 -0.32 21.08 6.55
C TYR A 54 -0.46 21.88 7.85
N ASP A 55 -1.61 22.52 8.04
CA ASP A 55 -2.04 23.20 9.26
C ASP A 55 -3.56 23.06 9.45
N ASP A 56 -4.16 23.81 10.36
CA ASP A 56 -5.60 23.71 10.64
C ASP A 56 -6.49 24.21 9.50
N ASN A 57 -5.97 25.06 8.62
CA ASN A 57 -6.70 25.64 7.50
C ASN A 57 -6.41 24.94 6.17
N HIS A 58 -5.30 24.19 6.08
CA HIS A 58 -4.85 23.54 4.86
C HIS A 58 -4.98 22.01 5.01
N VAL A 59 -6.18 21.51 4.70
CA VAL A 59 -6.53 20.09 4.77
C VAL A 59 -7.07 19.63 3.42
N SER A 60 -6.52 18.56 2.89
CA SER A 60 -6.99 17.90 1.67
C SER A 60 -7.48 16.49 1.99
N THR A 61 -8.62 16.12 1.42
CA THR A 61 -9.14 14.75 1.48
C THR A 61 -9.09 14.13 0.08
N LEU A 62 -8.36 13.03 -0.04
CA LEU A 62 -8.20 12.29 -1.28
C LEU A 62 -8.88 10.92 -1.13
N ARG A 63 -9.55 10.48 -2.20
CA ARG A 63 -10.25 9.19 -2.21
C ARG A 63 -9.79 8.34 -3.37
N PHE A 64 -9.31 7.17 -3.06
CA PHE A 64 -8.99 6.12 -4.03
C PHE A 64 -10.03 5.02 -3.91
N ASP A 65 -10.50 4.52 -5.04
CA ASP A 65 -11.41 3.37 -5.10
C ASP A 65 -11.05 2.50 -6.30
N ARG A 66 -11.75 1.39 -6.49
CA ARG A 66 -11.50 0.40 -7.56
C ARG A 66 -11.53 0.99 -8.97
N LYS A 67 -12.22 2.12 -9.16
CA LYS A 67 -12.33 2.81 -10.46
C LYS A 67 -11.31 3.92 -10.61
N ASN A 68 -10.81 4.45 -9.50
CA ASN A 68 -9.87 5.56 -9.47
C ASN A 68 -8.71 5.28 -8.51
N THR A 69 -7.68 4.63 -9.03
CA THR A 69 -6.41 4.36 -8.34
C THR A 69 -5.26 5.24 -8.85
N ALA A 70 -5.57 6.19 -9.75
CA ALA A 70 -4.57 7.13 -10.23
C ALA A 70 -4.01 7.99 -9.09
N ALA A 71 -2.76 8.39 -9.23
CA ALA A 71 -2.12 9.30 -8.28
C ALA A 71 -2.95 10.58 -8.09
N GLN A 72 -3.10 11.01 -6.85
CA GLN A 72 -3.83 12.21 -6.50
C GLN A 72 -2.94 13.19 -5.75
N LYS A 73 -3.12 14.47 -6.02
CA LYS A 73 -2.40 15.57 -5.38
C LYS A 73 -3.32 16.33 -4.43
N THR A 74 -2.75 16.83 -3.35
CA THR A 74 -3.42 17.82 -2.51
C THR A 74 -3.59 19.14 -3.27
N GLU A 75 -4.29 20.07 -2.68
CA GLU A 75 -4.18 21.46 -3.06
C GLU A 75 -2.76 21.97 -2.84
N LYS A 76 -2.40 23.08 -3.49
CA LYS A 76 -1.13 23.75 -3.24
C LYS A 76 -1.21 24.47 -1.89
N TRP A 77 -0.27 24.19 -1.02
CA TRP A 77 -0.13 24.83 0.27
C TRP A 77 1.13 25.73 0.27
N TYR A 78 0.94 27.02 0.45
CA TYR A 78 2.06 27.93 0.55
C TYR A 78 2.82 27.72 1.85
N ILE A 79 4.13 27.72 1.78
CA ILE A 79 4.99 27.38 2.91
C ILE A 79 4.97 28.49 3.95
N ASP A 80 4.52 28.17 5.16
CA ASP A 80 4.76 29.02 6.34
C ASP A 80 6.21 28.82 6.81
N LYS A 81 6.94 29.92 7.02
CA LYS A 81 8.34 29.88 7.47
C LYS A 81 8.56 29.14 8.79
N LYS A 82 7.53 29.05 9.64
CA LYS A 82 7.60 28.34 10.93
C LYS A 82 7.41 26.84 10.78
N LEU A 83 6.54 26.41 9.87
CA LEU A 83 6.23 25.00 9.62
C LEU A 83 7.17 24.37 8.61
N GLY A 84 7.78 25.19 7.74
CA GLY A 84 8.65 24.70 6.68
C GLY A 84 7.90 23.76 5.72
N ARG A 85 8.53 22.66 5.34
CA ARG A 85 7.99 21.66 4.43
C ARG A 85 7.44 20.42 5.17
N THR A 86 7.04 20.60 6.42
CA THR A 86 6.49 19.52 7.25
C THR A 86 4.97 19.49 7.14
N TYR A 87 4.43 18.31 6.92
CA TYR A 87 2.98 18.07 6.93
C TYR A 87 2.70 16.71 7.57
N SER A 88 1.44 16.41 7.79
CA SER A 88 1.04 15.09 8.27
C SER A 88 -0.10 14.53 7.42
N TYR A 89 -0.24 13.21 7.44
CA TYR A 89 -1.40 12.57 6.86
C TYR A 89 -1.85 11.37 7.71
N SER A 90 -3.06 10.96 7.49
CA SER A 90 -3.62 9.70 7.96
C SER A 90 -4.48 9.11 6.85
N TYR A 91 -4.72 7.81 6.91
CA TYR A 91 -5.64 7.18 5.96
C TYR A 91 -6.49 6.12 6.63
N THR A 92 -7.65 5.92 6.01
CA THR A 92 -8.61 4.89 6.38
C THR A 92 -8.80 3.96 5.20
N VAL A 93 -8.66 2.66 5.42
CA VAL A 93 -8.93 1.62 4.44
C VAL A 93 -10.28 0.98 4.77
N ASN A 94 -11.22 1.05 3.84
CA ASN A 94 -12.51 0.40 3.94
C ASN A 94 -12.53 -0.87 3.08
N PHE A 95 -12.98 -1.96 3.67
CA PHE A 95 -13.07 -3.26 3.01
C PHE A 95 -14.50 -3.57 2.56
N SER A 96 -14.65 -4.37 1.52
CA SER A 96 -15.95 -4.71 0.92
C SER A 96 -16.82 -5.65 1.77
N GLY A 97 -16.22 -6.36 2.71
CA GLY A 97 -16.93 -7.35 3.53
C GLY A 97 -17.82 -6.70 4.61
N LEU A 98 -19.05 -7.18 4.74
CA LEU A 98 -20.04 -6.69 5.74
C LEU A 98 -19.54 -6.68 7.19
N HIS A 99 -18.51 -7.48 7.52
CA HIS A 99 -17.97 -7.62 8.87
C HIS A 99 -16.52 -7.17 9.01
N SER A 100 -15.95 -6.57 7.96
CA SER A 100 -14.58 -6.10 8.00
C SER A 100 -14.52 -4.72 8.63
N LYS A 101 -13.79 -4.60 9.76
CA LYS A 101 -13.54 -3.31 10.39
C LYS A 101 -12.60 -2.48 9.50
N PRO A 102 -12.83 -1.17 9.36
CA PRO A 102 -11.89 -0.31 8.66
C PRO A 102 -10.54 -0.28 9.38
N TYR A 103 -9.47 -0.17 8.61
CA TYR A 103 -8.14 0.09 9.14
C TYR A 103 -7.87 1.58 9.19
N HIS A 104 -7.27 2.05 10.28
CA HIS A 104 -6.84 3.44 10.46
C HIS A 104 -5.33 3.47 10.70
N SER A 105 -4.60 4.20 9.87
CA SER A 105 -3.13 4.30 9.96
C SER A 105 -2.62 5.04 11.19
N GLY A 106 -3.47 5.84 11.83
CA GLY A 106 -3.00 6.88 12.73
C GLY A 106 -2.35 8.04 11.98
N LYS A 107 -1.83 9.03 12.72
CA LYS A 107 -1.14 10.19 12.17
C LYS A 107 0.28 9.81 11.75
N ILE A 108 0.68 10.21 10.56
CA ILE A 108 2.02 10.03 9.99
C ILE A 108 2.57 11.41 9.68
N ASP A 109 3.67 11.77 10.35
CA ASP A 109 4.35 13.05 10.11
C ASP A 109 5.40 12.88 9.01
N VAL A 110 5.45 13.85 8.09
CA VAL A 110 6.33 13.84 6.91
C VAL A 110 7.16 15.12 6.88
N ILE A 111 8.44 14.96 6.65
CA ILE A 111 9.40 16.06 6.51
C ILE A 111 10.01 16.00 5.11
N ASP A 112 9.87 17.09 4.36
CA ASP A 112 10.52 17.32 3.06
C ASP A 112 10.35 16.23 1.99
N SER A 113 9.26 15.44 2.07
CA SER A 113 8.89 14.45 1.06
C SER A 113 7.54 14.80 0.45
N LEU A 114 7.48 14.89 -0.88
CA LEU A 114 6.24 15.23 -1.59
C LEU A 114 5.52 14.02 -2.18
N VAL A 115 6.11 12.84 -2.14
CA VAL A 115 5.52 11.63 -2.71
C VAL A 115 5.32 10.59 -1.61
N GLN A 116 4.09 10.11 -1.48
CA GLN A 116 3.71 9.11 -0.49
C GLN A 116 3.10 7.89 -1.18
N TYR A 117 3.57 6.71 -0.79
CA TYR A 117 3.04 5.45 -1.26
C TYR A 117 2.34 4.72 -0.10
N ILE A 118 1.08 4.38 -0.31
CA ILE A 118 0.31 3.52 0.59
C ILE A 118 0.31 2.12 -0.02
N ASN A 119 1.15 1.24 0.52
CA ASN A 119 1.25 -0.14 0.07
C ASN A 119 0.31 -1.06 0.86
N MET A 120 0.01 -2.24 0.32
CA MET A 120 -0.94 -3.18 0.93
C MET A 120 -0.51 -3.71 2.28
N ALA A 121 0.78 -3.84 2.55
CA ALA A 121 1.29 -4.26 3.86
C ALA A 121 0.94 -3.26 5.00
N GLN A 122 0.62 -2.02 4.63
CA GLN A 122 0.22 -0.95 5.55
C GLN A 122 -1.31 -0.77 5.64
N CYS A 123 -2.09 -1.63 4.98
CA CYS A 123 -3.53 -1.48 4.87
C CYS A 123 -4.34 -2.36 5.81
N GLY A 124 -3.72 -2.96 6.82
CA GLY A 124 -4.43 -3.83 7.77
C GLY A 124 -4.89 -5.14 7.14
N ILE A 125 -4.04 -5.73 6.31
CA ILE A 125 -4.28 -6.97 5.58
C ILE A 125 -3.19 -7.96 5.96
N VAL A 126 -3.60 -9.18 6.28
CA VAL A 126 -2.71 -10.34 6.31
C VAL A 126 -2.62 -10.88 4.89
N TYR A 127 -1.42 -11.02 4.39
CA TYR A 127 -1.16 -11.53 3.04
C TYR A 127 -0.10 -12.61 3.09
N ALA A 128 -0.40 -13.76 2.49
CA ALA A 128 0.59 -14.81 2.29
C ALA A 128 0.50 -15.36 0.88
N GLN A 129 1.61 -15.34 0.19
CA GLN A 129 1.76 -16.02 -1.09
C GLN A 129 2.45 -17.34 -0.87
N ILE A 130 1.89 -18.38 -1.45
CA ILE A 130 2.45 -19.71 -1.41
C ILE A 130 2.96 -20.03 -2.81
N ASP A 131 4.22 -20.35 -2.90
CA ASP A 131 4.81 -20.89 -4.11
C ASP A 131 4.84 -22.41 -3.98
N SER A 132 4.29 -23.10 -4.96
CA SER A 132 4.35 -24.56 -4.99
C SER A 132 5.78 -24.99 -5.29
N LEU A 133 6.40 -25.69 -4.35
CA LEU A 133 7.71 -26.34 -4.55
C LEU A 133 7.57 -27.75 -5.13
N LEU A 134 6.34 -28.21 -5.40
CA LEU A 134 6.12 -29.53 -5.97
C LEU A 134 6.44 -29.49 -7.47
N ASP A 135 7.45 -30.23 -7.82
CA ASP A 135 7.84 -30.45 -9.21
C ASP A 135 6.97 -31.53 -9.91
N ALA A 136 7.23 -31.78 -11.16
CA ALA A 136 6.50 -32.77 -11.93
C ALA A 136 6.63 -34.18 -11.34
N GLN A 137 7.80 -34.53 -10.77
CA GLN A 137 8.04 -35.83 -10.16
C GLN A 137 7.21 -36.01 -8.87
N ALA A 138 7.09 -34.98 -8.06
CA ALA A 138 6.23 -35.00 -6.87
C ALA A 138 4.77 -35.28 -7.23
N TRP A 139 4.27 -34.70 -8.35
CA TRP A 139 2.91 -34.93 -8.84
C TRP A 139 2.67 -36.33 -9.43
N GLU A 140 3.72 -37.10 -9.71
CA GLU A 140 3.56 -38.53 -10.01
C GLU A 140 3.10 -39.33 -8.77
N THR A 141 3.53 -38.90 -7.58
CA THR A 141 3.20 -39.53 -6.28
C THR A 141 1.88 -39.01 -5.73
N PHE A 142 1.66 -37.67 -5.81
CA PHE A 142 0.48 -37.04 -5.23
C PHE A 142 -0.65 -36.85 -6.24
N SER A 143 -1.86 -37.14 -5.80
CA SER A 143 -3.08 -36.86 -6.58
C SER A 143 -3.58 -35.43 -6.34
N GLN A 144 -3.50 -34.98 -5.10
CA GLN A 144 -3.87 -33.63 -4.66
C GLN A 144 -3.20 -33.24 -3.36
N VAL A 145 -3.14 -31.94 -3.12
CA VAL A 145 -2.67 -31.34 -1.87
C VAL A 145 -3.73 -30.36 -1.39
N LEU A 146 -4.18 -30.53 -0.15
CA LEU A 146 -5.09 -29.61 0.52
C LEU A 146 -4.27 -28.67 1.39
N LEU A 147 -4.23 -27.40 1.02
CA LEU A 147 -3.51 -26.35 1.76
C LEU A 147 -4.52 -25.49 2.50
N LYS A 148 -4.44 -25.49 3.83
CA LYS A 148 -5.27 -24.67 4.72
C LYS A 148 -4.40 -23.61 5.38
N ALA A 149 -4.79 -22.35 5.25
CA ALA A 149 -4.23 -21.23 5.97
C ALA A 149 -5.18 -20.76 7.07
N GLN A 150 -4.64 -20.34 8.21
CA GLN A 150 -5.41 -19.85 9.35
C GLN A 150 -4.71 -18.63 9.97
N TYR A 151 -5.51 -17.63 10.30
CA TYR A 151 -5.05 -16.45 11.04
C TYR A 151 -6.08 -16.10 12.11
N SER A 152 -5.61 -15.74 13.30
CA SER A 152 -6.44 -15.19 14.36
C SER A 152 -5.63 -14.27 15.27
N ASP A 153 -6.29 -13.25 15.81
CA ASP A 153 -5.73 -12.39 16.85
C ASP A 153 -6.83 -12.03 17.85
N PRO A 154 -7.18 -12.97 18.76
CA PRO A 154 -8.23 -12.75 19.73
C PRO A 154 -7.94 -11.61 20.70
N ALA A 155 -6.66 -11.34 21.00
CA ALA A 155 -6.25 -10.24 21.87
C ALA A 155 -6.67 -8.88 21.31
N HIS A 156 -6.76 -8.76 20.00
CA HIS A 156 -7.18 -7.56 19.30
C HIS A 156 -8.57 -7.70 18.63
N GLY A 157 -9.30 -8.76 18.98
CA GLY A 157 -10.68 -8.98 18.48
C GLY A 157 -10.76 -9.46 17.04
N VAL A 158 -9.69 -10.05 16.50
CA VAL A 158 -9.72 -10.73 15.20
C VAL A 158 -10.06 -12.20 15.41
N GLU A 159 -11.27 -12.58 15.02
CA GLU A 159 -11.71 -13.97 15.02
C GLU A 159 -10.93 -14.80 14.01
N LEU A 160 -11.00 -16.13 14.19
CA LEU A 160 -10.34 -17.08 13.31
C LEU A 160 -10.79 -16.89 11.85
N LYS A 161 -9.85 -16.49 11.00
CA LYS A 161 -9.96 -16.49 9.55
C LYS A 161 -9.35 -17.78 9.04
N SER A 162 -10.01 -18.45 8.12
CA SER A 162 -9.51 -19.70 7.55
C SER A 162 -9.93 -19.82 6.10
N ASP A 163 -9.00 -20.24 5.26
CA ASP A 163 -9.25 -20.57 3.87
C ASP A 163 -8.54 -21.85 3.49
N THR A 164 -9.04 -22.53 2.47
CA THR A 164 -8.53 -23.82 2.03
C THR A 164 -8.45 -23.87 0.52
N GLN A 165 -7.32 -24.28 -0.01
CA GLN A 165 -7.11 -24.48 -1.43
C GLN A 165 -6.80 -25.94 -1.73
N VAL A 166 -7.39 -26.46 -2.80
CA VAL A 166 -7.06 -27.78 -3.34
C VAL A 166 -6.13 -27.58 -4.52
N LEU A 167 -4.92 -28.09 -4.38
CA LEU A 167 -3.88 -28.02 -5.42
C LEU A 167 -3.75 -29.38 -6.10
N ASN A 168 -3.51 -29.36 -7.39
CA ASN A 168 -3.16 -30.52 -8.21
C ASN A 168 -2.17 -30.08 -9.29
N VAL A 169 -1.77 -30.97 -10.16
CA VAL A 169 -0.79 -30.72 -11.24
C VAL A 169 -1.13 -29.51 -12.12
N SER A 170 -2.43 -29.17 -12.24
CA SER A 170 -2.92 -28.08 -13.10
C SER A 170 -3.30 -26.81 -12.32
N THR A 171 -3.30 -26.85 -10.99
CA THR A 171 -3.76 -25.75 -10.14
C THR A 171 -2.58 -24.95 -9.61
N GLN A 172 -2.56 -23.65 -9.87
CA GLN A 172 -1.61 -22.74 -9.26
C GLN A 172 -2.15 -22.26 -7.91
N PRO A 173 -1.30 -22.20 -6.85
CA PRO A 173 -1.69 -21.60 -5.59
C PRO A 173 -2.10 -20.14 -5.76
N LYS A 174 -3.14 -19.74 -5.03
CA LYS A 174 -3.55 -18.33 -4.92
C LYS A 174 -3.04 -17.77 -3.59
N PRO A 175 -2.76 -16.47 -3.52
CA PRO A 175 -2.43 -15.87 -2.23
C PRO A 175 -3.61 -15.98 -1.26
N PHE A 176 -3.30 -16.15 0.02
CA PHE A 176 -4.27 -15.99 1.11
C PHE A 176 -4.30 -14.52 1.53
N ILE A 177 -5.49 -13.96 1.63
CA ILE A 177 -5.70 -12.53 1.89
C ILE A 177 -6.80 -12.39 2.94
N TYR A 178 -6.44 -11.84 4.10
CA TYR A 178 -7.40 -11.63 5.18
C TYR A 178 -7.40 -10.15 5.58
N PRO A 179 -8.47 -9.41 5.28
CA PRO A 179 -8.68 -8.08 5.86
C PRO A 179 -8.89 -8.22 7.39
N VAL A 180 -8.02 -7.59 8.17
CA VAL A 180 -8.08 -7.69 9.63
C VAL A 180 -8.35 -6.34 10.30
N GLY A 181 -8.25 -5.24 9.56
CA GLY A 181 -8.57 -3.91 10.04
C GLY A 181 -7.59 -3.35 11.08
N MET A 182 -6.43 -3.97 11.22
CA MET A 182 -5.35 -3.58 12.12
C MET A 182 -4.01 -4.06 11.57
N LYS A 183 -2.89 -3.58 12.13
CA LYS A 183 -1.58 -4.11 11.77
C LYS A 183 -1.50 -5.57 12.23
N PRO A 184 -1.20 -6.52 11.32
CA PRO A 184 -1.03 -7.91 11.71
C PRO A 184 0.17 -8.07 12.65
N GLU A 185 -0.01 -8.79 13.75
CA GLU A 185 1.03 -9.07 14.74
C GLU A 185 1.24 -10.56 14.97
N ASN A 186 0.23 -11.37 14.65
CA ASN A 186 0.31 -12.82 14.79
C ASN A 186 0.75 -13.48 13.48
N PRO A 187 1.39 -14.66 13.55
CA PRO A 187 1.75 -15.44 12.37
C PRO A 187 0.54 -16.09 11.71
N ILE A 188 0.67 -16.38 10.42
CA ILE A 188 -0.26 -17.27 9.71
C ILE A 188 0.21 -18.72 9.94
N TYR A 189 -0.73 -19.58 10.26
CA TYR A 189 -0.50 -21.02 10.40
C TYR A 189 -0.97 -21.76 9.15
N PHE A 190 -0.14 -22.66 8.67
CA PHE A 190 -0.46 -23.51 7.53
C PHE A 190 -0.58 -24.97 7.95
N THR A 191 -1.54 -25.64 7.36
CA THR A 191 -1.70 -27.10 7.44
C THR A 191 -1.82 -27.62 6.03
N THR A 192 -0.96 -28.59 5.69
CA THR A 192 -0.93 -29.19 4.36
C THR A 192 -1.24 -30.69 4.48
N ASN A 193 -2.29 -31.14 3.80
CA ASN A 193 -2.62 -32.55 3.70
C ASN A 193 -2.29 -33.04 2.29
N TYR A 194 -1.46 -34.05 2.21
CA TYR A 194 -1.04 -34.68 0.97
C TYR A 194 -1.82 -35.97 0.77
N TYR A 195 -2.36 -36.16 -0.42
CA TYR A 195 -3.08 -37.34 -0.80
C TYR A 195 -2.32 -38.04 -1.92
N THR A 196 -1.92 -39.28 -1.70
CA THR A 196 -1.19 -40.07 -2.66
C THR A 196 -2.15 -40.75 -3.65
N ARG A 197 -1.63 -41.15 -4.81
CA ARG A 197 -2.45 -41.84 -5.85
C ARG A 197 -2.84 -43.25 -5.47
N ASP A 198 -2.14 -43.89 -4.55
CA ASP A 198 -2.42 -45.20 -3.99
C ASP A 198 -3.43 -45.18 -2.82
N GLY A 199 -3.94 -43.97 -2.48
CA GLY A 199 -4.97 -43.81 -1.43
C GLY A 199 -4.41 -43.46 -0.05
N GLY A 200 -3.10 -43.30 0.11
CA GLY A 200 -2.50 -42.82 1.35
C GLY A 200 -2.73 -41.33 1.56
N ASN A 201 -2.59 -40.87 2.80
CA ASN A 201 -2.55 -39.46 3.14
C ASN A 201 -1.60 -39.20 4.30
N PHE A 202 -1.04 -38.00 4.35
CA PHE A 202 -0.29 -37.51 5.50
C PHE A 202 -0.47 -35.99 5.64
N THR A 203 -0.36 -35.50 6.86
CA THR A 203 -0.54 -34.11 7.23
C THR A 203 0.79 -33.52 7.67
N TYR A 204 1.10 -32.34 7.17
CA TYR A 204 2.21 -31.52 7.64
C TYR A 204 1.63 -30.21 8.19
N ILE A 205 2.09 -29.83 9.40
CA ILE A 205 1.72 -28.59 10.07
C ILE A 205 2.97 -27.72 10.12
N GLU A 206 2.94 -26.61 9.43
CA GLU A 206 4.05 -25.68 9.42
C GLU A 206 3.97 -24.78 10.65
N PRO A 207 5.09 -24.55 11.36
CA PRO A 207 5.13 -23.52 12.39
C PRO A 207 4.79 -22.16 11.77
N GLY A 208 4.07 -21.32 12.51
CA GLY A 208 3.55 -20.05 12.01
C GLY A 208 4.64 -19.20 11.33
N ILE A 209 4.28 -18.61 10.20
CA ILE A 209 5.12 -17.68 9.42
C ILE A 209 4.71 -16.26 9.81
N GLU A 210 5.71 -15.48 10.27
CA GLU A 210 5.57 -14.06 10.61
C GLU A 210 5.61 -13.14 9.39
#